data_ab3a7c7c34e163bd8c97f8d6a5367e7c
#
_entry.id   ab3a7c7c34e163bd8c97f8d6a5367e7c
#
_cell.length_a   1.000
_cell.length_b   1.000
_cell.length_c   1.000
_cell.angle_alpha   90.00
_cell.angle_beta   90.00
_cell.angle_gamma   90.00
#
_symmetry.space_group_name_H-M   'P 1'
#
loop_
_entity.id
_entity.type
_entity.pdbx_description
1 polymer ?
#
loop_
_entity_poly.entity_id
_entity_poly.type
_entity_poly.pdbx_seq_one_letter_code
_entity_poly.pdbx_strand_id
1 'polypeptide(L)'
;KIDSKEGPYNSGKRYENGNMGHRPPVKGGYFPVPPVDSEQDMRGEYLKNLKEVGIKVEKHHHEVAPSQHELGMYFGTLVDQADNVQLYKYVVQMVTHSFGKTATFMPKPVAGDNGSGMHIHQSIWKGNKPVFSGNAYAGLSQTALHYIGGILKHAKAINAFANSTTNSYKRLIPGFEAPVLLAYSARNRSASCRIPITLSKNGARCEIRFPDAAGNPYLTF
;
A
#
# COMPACT_ATOMS: atom_id res chain seq x y z
N LYS A 1 -7.75 -2.80 15.35
CA LYS A 1 -8.63 -2.43 16.48
C LYS A 1 -7.82 -2.49 17.74
N ILE A 2 -7.73 -1.39 18.46
CA ILE A 2 -7.05 -1.35 19.74
C ILE A 2 -7.96 -2.08 20.74
N ASP A 3 -7.45 -3.15 21.33
CA ASP A 3 -8.19 -3.82 22.38
C ASP A 3 -8.15 -2.98 23.66
N SER A 4 -9.29 -2.41 24.00
CA SER A 4 -9.48 -1.62 25.22
C SER A 4 -9.58 -2.48 26.48
N LYS A 5 -9.60 -3.81 26.36
CA LYS A 5 -9.81 -4.74 27.47
C LYS A 5 -8.52 -5.16 28.16
N GLU A 6 -7.36 -4.77 27.66
CA GLU A 6 -6.08 -5.09 28.28
C GLU A 6 -5.79 -4.20 29.48
N GLY A 7 -6.47 -4.46 30.52
CA GLY A 7 -6.21 -3.91 31.85
C GLY A 7 -6.56 -2.44 32.04
N PRO A 8 -6.61 -2.00 33.28
CA PRO A 8 -7.03 -0.63 33.64
C PRO A 8 -6.04 0.45 33.18
N TYR A 9 -4.83 0.09 32.87
CA TYR A 9 -3.79 1.03 32.44
C TYR A 9 -3.96 1.58 31.04
N ASN A 10 -4.68 0.85 30.17
CA ASN A 10 -4.92 1.25 28.78
C ASN A 10 -6.30 1.84 28.56
N SER A 11 -7.22 1.63 29.50
CA SER A 11 -8.61 2.03 29.36
C SER A 11 -8.75 3.55 29.41
N GLY A 12 -9.27 4.14 28.34
CA GLY A 12 -9.55 5.58 28.25
C GLY A 12 -8.32 6.49 28.20
N LYS A 13 -7.11 5.93 28.16
CA LYS A 13 -5.88 6.72 28.08
C LYS A 13 -5.40 6.90 26.64
N ARG A 14 -4.75 8.03 26.39
CA ARG A 14 -4.05 8.26 25.12
C ARG A 14 -2.82 7.36 25.02
N TYR A 15 -2.37 7.10 23.81
CA TYR A 15 -1.22 6.27 23.54
C TYR A 15 0.05 6.71 24.29
N GLU A 16 0.24 7.99 24.42
CA GLU A 16 1.43 8.58 25.06
C GLU A 16 1.48 8.33 26.57
N ASN A 17 0.32 8.09 27.19
CA ASN A 17 0.19 8.01 28.65
C ASN A 17 -0.34 6.66 29.14
N GLY A 18 -0.62 5.73 28.25
CA GLY A 18 -1.16 4.41 28.57
C GLY A 18 -0.08 3.31 28.54
N ASN A 19 -0.34 2.24 29.27
CA ASN A 19 0.39 1.00 29.07
C ASN A 19 -0.08 0.33 27.78
N MET A 20 0.79 0.26 26.79
CA MET A 20 0.49 -0.32 25.48
C MET A 20 0.54 -1.86 25.47
N GLY A 21 1.11 -2.47 26.51
CA GLY A 21 1.32 -3.93 26.53
C GLY A 21 2.12 -4.38 25.32
N HIS A 22 1.53 -5.28 24.52
CA HIS A 22 2.15 -5.80 23.29
C HIS A 22 1.81 -5.02 22.03
N ARG A 23 1.20 -3.85 22.14
CA ARG A 23 0.72 -3.10 20.99
C ARG A 23 1.76 -2.16 20.44
N PRO A 24 1.82 -1.98 19.10
CA PRO A 24 2.61 -0.93 18.52
C PRO A 24 2.10 0.43 18.96
N PRO A 25 2.99 1.38 19.32
CA PRO A 25 2.60 2.76 19.52
C PRO A 25 2.20 3.42 18.19
N VAL A 26 1.58 4.60 18.28
CA VAL A 26 1.29 5.43 17.10
C VAL A 26 2.59 5.62 16.29
N LYS A 27 2.54 5.36 14.98
CA LYS A 27 3.69 5.37 14.05
C LYS A 27 4.80 4.37 14.37
N GLY A 28 4.59 3.43 15.27
CA GLY A 28 5.61 2.45 15.70
C GLY A 28 5.37 1.02 15.21
N GLY A 29 4.44 0.80 14.29
CA GLY A 29 4.02 -0.53 13.86
C GLY A 29 4.83 -1.14 12.70
N TYR A 30 5.86 -0.48 12.19
CA TYR A 30 6.57 -0.97 11.00
C TYR A 30 7.50 -2.14 11.32
N PHE A 31 7.16 -3.33 10.81
CA PHE A 31 7.88 -4.59 10.98
C PHE A 31 8.15 -5.02 12.44
N PRO A 32 7.17 -4.97 13.37
CA PRO A 32 7.34 -5.57 14.67
C PRO A 32 7.34 -7.11 14.54
N VAL A 33 7.80 -7.76 15.59
CA VAL A 33 7.71 -9.23 15.74
C VAL A 33 6.74 -9.58 16.87
N PRO A 34 6.19 -10.81 16.88
CA PRO A 34 5.42 -11.28 18.03
C PRO A 34 6.22 -11.15 19.34
N PRO A 35 5.58 -10.83 20.48
CA PRO A 35 4.13 -10.69 20.69
C PRO A 35 3.57 -9.29 20.33
N VAL A 36 4.42 -8.31 20.00
CA VAL A 36 3.97 -6.95 19.61
C VAL A 36 3.13 -7.01 18.33
N ASP A 37 3.55 -7.82 17.37
CA ASP A 37 2.75 -8.16 16.18
C ASP A 37 1.76 -9.28 16.52
N SER A 38 0.63 -8.93 17.07
CA SER A 38 -0.45 -9.87 17.41
C SER A 38 -1.27 -10.36 16.22
N GLU A 39 -1.03 -9.83 15.01
CA GLU A 39 -1.84 -10.09 13.82
C GLU A 39 -1.10 -10.91 12.74
N GLN A 40 0.07 -11.46 13.08
CA GLN A 40 0.88 -12.22 12.13
C GLN A 40 0.14 -13.43 11.57
N ASP A 41 -0.55 -14.19 12.43
CA ASP A 41 -1.28 -15.40 12.02
C ASP A 41 -2.44 -15.08 11.09
N MET A 42 -3.18 -14.01 11.38
CA MET A 42 -4.25 -13.54 10.50
C MET A 42 -3.70 -13.15 9.11
N ARG A 43 -2.56 -12.46 9.05
CA ARG A 43 -1.92 -12.14 7.76
C ARG A 43 -1.41 -13.39 7.04
N GLY A 44 -0.92 -14.38 7.77
CA GLY A 44 -0.56 -15.68 7.23
C GLY A 44 -1.76 -16.37 6.58
N GLU A 45 -2.93 -16.31 7.22
CA GLU A 45 -4.16 -16.86 6.68
C GLU A 45 -4.65 -16.10 5.45
N TYR A 46 -4.44 -14.79 5.36
CA TYR A 46 -4.68 -14.05 4.10
C TYR A 46 -3.87 -14.63 2.95
N LEU A 47 -2.56 -14.83 3.14
CA LEU A 47 -1.70 -15.36 2.06
C LEU A 47 -2.12 -16.75 1.63
N LYS A 48 -2.52 -17.60 2.58
CA LYS A 48 -2.98 -18.96 2.30
C LYS A 48 -4.24 -18.92 1.43
N ASN A 49 -5.28 -18.21 1.86
CA ASN A 49 -6.55 -18.11 1.13
C ASN A 49 -6.37 -17.42 -0.23
N LEU A 50 -5.54 -16.39 -0.33
CA LEU A 50 -5.24 -15.75 -1.61
C LEU A 50 -4.57 -16.70 -2.59
N LYS A 51 -3.65 -17.55 -2.13
CA LYS A 51 -3.05 -18.61 -2.97
C LYS A 51 -4.06 -19.65 -3.41
N GLU A 52 -4.96 -20.06 -2.53
CA GLU A 52 -6.02 -21.04 -2.84
C GLU A 52 -6.97 -20.54 -3.94
N VAL A 53 -7.27 -19.25 -3.97
CA VAL A 53 -8.07 -18.63 -5.05
C VAL A 53 -7.24 -18.23 -6.28
N GLY A 54 -5.97 -18.61 -6.33
CA GLY A 54 -5.10 -18.42 -7.51
C GLY A 54 -4.33 -17.12 -7.58
N ILE A 55 -4.42 -16.26 -6.55
CA ILE A 55 -3.65 -15.00 -6.51
C ILE A 55 -2.22 -15.27 -6.04
N LYS A 56 -1.25 -14.85 -6.85
CA LYS A 56 0.16 -14.93 -6.49
C LYS A 56 0.53 -13.79 -5.54
N VAL A 57 0.83 -14.13 -4.30
CA VAL A 57 1.24 -13.18 -3.25
C VAL A 57 2.73 -13.31 -2.96
N GLU A 58 3.36 -12.18 -2.67
CA GLU A 58 4.81 -12.09 -2.43
C GLU A 58 5.13 -12.14 -0.93
N LYS A 59 4.52 -11.24 -0.17
CA LYS A 59 4.84 -11.02 1.25
C LYS A 59 3.69 -10.35 1.97
N HIS A 60 3.78 -10.37 3.30
CA HIS A 60 2.99 -9.52 4.18
C HIS A 60 3.85 -8.92 5.29
N HIS A 61 3.41 -7.82 5.86
CA HIS A 61 3.97 -7.25 7.07
C HIS A 61 2.97 -6.33 7.78
N HIS A 62 3.25 -6.04 9.05
CA HIS A 62 2.57 -5.00 9.78
C HIS A 62 3.08 -3.64 9.33
N GLU A 63 2.19 -2.70 9.04
CA GLU A 63 2.49 -1.35 8.62
C GLU A 63 2.62 -0.39 9.80
N VAL A 64 2.86 0.89 9.50
CA VAL A 64 3.23 1.92 10.48
C VAL A 64 2.15 2.19 11.52
N ALA A 65 0.89 2.27 11.11
CA ALA A 65 -0.21 2.50 12.05
C ALA A 65 -0.59 1.24 12.82
N PRO A 66 -1.08 1.34 14.08
CA PRO A 66 -1.65 0.23 14.80
C PRO A 66 -2.73 -0.48 13.98
N SER A 67 -2.67 -1.80 13.92
CA SER A 67 -3.58 -2.65 13.12
C SER A 67 -3.62 -2.33 11.61
N GLN A 68 -2.56 -1.74 11.08
CA GLN A 68 -2.39 -1.56 9.64
C GLN A 68 -1.52 -2.67 9.07
N HIS A 69 -1.94 -3.24 7.95
CA HIS A 69 -1.27 -4.36 7.30
C HIS A 69 -1.04 -4.07 5.83
N GLU A 70 0.08 -4.56 5.30
CA GLU A 70 0.38 -4.55 3.88
C GLU A 70 0.57 -5.96 3.36
N LEU A 71 0.02 -6.24 2.20
CA LEU A 71 0.27 -7.45 1.43
C LEU A 71 0.72 -7.06 0.04
N GLY A 72 1.79 -7.70 -0.44
CA GLY A 72 2.31 -7.54 -1.79
C GLY A 72 1.81 -8.66 -2.70
N MET A 73 1.36 -8.29 -3.89
CA MET A 73 1.02 -9.23 -4.96
C MET A 73 2.09 -9.23 -6.04
N TYR A 74 2.33 -10.38 -6.65
CA TYR A 74 3.17 -10.45 -7.84
C TYR A 74 2.54 -9.67 -9.00
N PHE A 75 3.38 -9.19 -9.90
CA PHE A 75 2.94 -8.47 -11.09
C PHE A 75 2.12 -9.37 -12.02
N GLY A 76 1.26 -8.77 -12.81
CA GLY A 76 0.45 -9.39 -13.85
C GLY A 76 0.01 -8.36 -14.87
N THR A 77 -0.86 -8.72 -15.79
CA THR A 77 -1.45 -7.76 -16.72
C THR A 77 -2.37 -6.80 -16.00
N LEU A 78 -2.65 -5.65 -16.62
CA LEU A 78 -3.46 -4.60 -16.00
C LEU A 78 -4.84 -5.10 -15.57
N VAL A 79 -5.53 -5.82 -16.44
CA VAL A 79 -6.91 -6.30 -16.16
C VAL A 79 -6.87 -7.40 -15.11
N ASP A 80 -5.96 -8.39 -15.24
CA ASP A 80 -5.81 -9.45 -14.24
C ASP A 80 -5.52 -8.88 -12.84
N GLN A 81 -4.71 -7.82 -12.76
CA GLN A 81 -4.44 -7.18 -11.46
C GLN A 81 -5.66 -6.43 -10.92
N ALA A 82 -6.48 -5.85 -11.77
CA ALA A 82 -7.73 -5.23 -11.33
C ALA A 82 -8.71 -6.28 -10.76
N ASP A 83 -8.86 -7.43 -11.43
CA ASP A 83 -9.61 -8.58 -10.92
C ASP A 83 -9.05 -9.07 -9.58
N ASN A 84 -7.73 -9.25 -9.52
CA ASN A 84 -7.04 -9.70 -8.32
C ASN A 84 -7.27 -8.75 -7.13
N VAL A 85 -7.29 -7.42 -7.35
CA VAL A 85 -7.58 -6.46 -6.28
C VAL A 85 -8.99 -6.61 -5.74
N GLN A 86 -9.99 -6.88 -6.58
CA GLN A 86 -11.35 -7.12 -6.10
C GLN A 86 -11.44 -8.38 -5.26
N LEU A 87 -10.87 -9.48 -5.75
CA LEU A 87 -10.85 -10.75 -5.03
C LEU A 87 -10.01 -10.66 -3.74
N TYR A 88 -8.88 -9.96 -3.79
CA TYR A 88 -8.06 -9.65 -2.62
C TYR A 88 -8.86 -8.96 -1.52
N LYS A 89 -9.62 -7.90 -1.86
CA LYS A 89 -10.45 -7.19 -0.88
C LYS A 89 -11.49 -8.12 -0.25
N TYR A 90 -12.13 -8.94 -1.04
CA TYR A 90 -13.11 -9.92 -0.56
C TYR A 90 -12.47 -10.91 0.41
N VAL A 91 -11.37 -11.56 0.02
CA VAL A 91 -10.66 -12.55 0.86
C VAL A 91 -10.21 -11.91 2.17
N VAL A 92 -9.61 -10.72 2.13
CA VAL A 92 -9.16 -10.02 3.34
C VAL A 92 -10.34 -9.75 4.28
N GLN A 93 -11.48 -9.29 3.78
CA GLN A 93 -12.66 -9.05 4.60
C GLN A 93 -13.21 -10.33 5.23
N MET A 94 -13.29 -11.41 4.47
CA MET A 94 -13.83 -12.70 4.94
C MET A 94 -12.92 -13.35 5.99
N VAL A 95 -11.62 -13.39 5.73
CA VAL A 95 -10.65 -13.91 6.71
C VAL A 95 -10.63 -13.06 7.97
N THR A 96 -10.63 -11.72 7.85
CA THR A 96 -10.69 -10.84 9.02
C THR A 96 -11.94 -11.10 9.87
N HIS A 97 -13.08 -11.34 9.21
CA HIS A 97 -14.33 -11.68 9.89
C HIS A 97 -14.20 -12.98 10.69
N SER A 98 -13.56 -14.02 10.13
CA SER A 98 -13.35 -15.29 10.84
C SER A 98 -12.48 -15.15 12.10
N PHE A 99 -11.65 -14.12 12.18
CA PHE A 99 -10.88 -13.74 13.38
C PHE A 99 -11.67 -12.82 14.33
N GLY A 100 -12.97 -12.62 14.14
CA GLY A 100 -13.79 -11.74 14.96
C GLY A 100 -13.46 -10.25 14.82
N LYS A 101 -12.90 -9.84 13.68
CA LYS A 101 -12.43 -8.48 13.40
C LYS A 101 -13.09 -7.92 12.14
N THR A 102 -12.78 -6.66 11.82
CA THR A 102 -13.27 -5.98 10.62
C THR A 102 -12.09 -5.33 9.89
N ALA A 103 -11.98 -5.57 8.59
CA ALA A 103 -11.03 -4.89 7.72
C ALA A 103 -11.66 -3.70 7.01
N THR A 104 -10.88 -2.66 6.82
CA THR A 104 -11.26 -1.51 6.01
C THR A 104 -10.14 -1.15 5.02
N PHE A 105 -10.53 -0.73 3.82
CA PHE A 105 -9.65 -0.18 2.80
C PHE A 105 -9.79 1.35 2.70
N MET A 106 -10.33 1.97 3.72
CA MET A 106 -10.49 3.42 3.81
C MET A 106 -9.12 4.12 3.77
N PRO A 107 -8.93 5.15 2.95
CA PRO A 107 -7.63 5.82 2.79
C PRO A 107 -7.06 6.43 4.06
N LYS A 108 -7.92 7.00 4.91
CA LYS A 108 -7.55 7.59 6.20
C LYS A 108 -8.55 7.16 7.27
N PRO A 109 -8.42 5.95 7.83
CA PRO A 109 -9.37 5.42 8.80
C PRO A 109 -9.24 6.06 10.19
N VAL A 110 -8.05 6.51 10.55
CA VAL A 110 -7.76 7.11 11.87
C VAL A 110 -7.15 8.50 11.68
N ALA A 111 -7.77 9.50 12.28
CA ALA A 111 -7.21 10.85 12.32
C ALA A 111 -5.92 10.87 13.18
N GLY A 112 -4.90 11.59 12.73
CA GLY A 112 -3.63 11.69 13.47
C GLY A 112 -2.69 10.48 13.31
N ASP A 113 -3.06 9.48 12.48
CA ASP A 113 -2.19 8.32 12.20
C ASP A 113 -2.01 8.11 10.69
N ASN A 114 -1.18 7.15 10.28
CA ASN A 114 -0.91 6.87 8.88
C ASN A 114 -2.17 6.37 8.15
N GLY A 115 -2.28 6.74 6.88
CA GLY A 115 -3.33 6.27 5.98
C GLY A 115 -2.90 5.06 5.16
N SER A 116 -3.86 4.45 4.45
CA SER A 116 -3.65 3.28 3.59
C SER A 116 -3.60 3.68 2.12
N GLY A 117 -2.46 3.40 1.47
CA GLY A 117 -2.27 3.57 0.04
C GLY A 117 -2.50 2.27 -0.73
N MET A 118 -2.69 2.40 -2.02
CA MET A 118 -2.59 1.30 -2.99
C MET A 118 -1.48 1.67 -3.97
N HIS A 119 -0.24 1.28 -3.67
CA HIS A 119 0.90 1.62 -4.51
C HIS A 119 0.91 0.74 -5.77
N ILE A 120 1.03 1.38 -6.93
CA ILE A 120 0.93 0.69 -8.21
C ILE A 120 2.29 0.71 -8.89
N HIS A 121 2.94 -0.44 -8.90
CA HIS A 121 4.15 -0.66 -9.68
C HIS A 121 3.79 -0.90 -11.15
N GLN A 122 4.44 -0.19 -12.05
CA GLN A 122 4.14 -0.22 -13.48
C GLN A 122 5.40 -0.37 -14.32
N SER A 123 5.30 -1.19 -15.35
CA SER A 123 6.30 -1.32 -16.42
C SER A 123 5.62 -1.66 -17.73
N ILE A 124 6.28 -1.33 -18.83
CA ILE A 124 5.81 -1.67 -20.19
C ILE A 124 6.78 -2.67 -20.83
N TRP A 125 6.22 -3.66 -21.48
CA TRP A 125 6.96 -4.69 -22.15
C TRP A 125 6.53 -4.80 -23.62
N LYS A 126 7.50 -5.09 -24.50
CA LYS A 126 7.24 -5.44 -25.90
C LYS A 126 7.76 -6.86 -26.12
N GLY A 127 6.86 -7.84 -26.13
CA GLY A 127 7.23 -9.24 -26.00
C GLY A 127 8.02 -9.46 -24.70
N ASN A 128 9.20 -10.02 -24.79
CA ASN A 128 10.08 -10.29 -23.63
C ASN A 128 11.08 -9.14 -23.32
N LYS A 129 10.93 -7.97 -23.93
CA LYS A 129 11.84 -6.83 -23.73
C LYS A 129 11.22 -5.81 -22.78
N PRO A 130 11.88 -5.47 -21.65
CA PRO A 130 11.43 -4.41 -20.76
C PRO A 130 11.68 -3.05 -21.40
N VAL A 131 10.61 -2.33 -21.74
CA VAL A 131 10.69 -1.00 -22.38
C VAL A 131 11.22 0.06 -21.43
N PHE A 132 11.02 -0.13 -20.12
CA PHE A 132 11.44 0.84 -19.11
C PHE A 132 12.93 0.78 -18.76
N SER A 133 13.63 -0.29 -19.09
CA SER A 133 15.07 -0.42 -18.85
C SER A 133 15.87 0.45 -19.81
N GLY A 134 16.87 1.18 -19.30
CA GLY A 134 17.74 2.04 -20.09
C GLY A 134 18.95 2.55 -19.34
N ASN A 135 19.56 3.62 -19.86
CA ASN A 135 20.76 4.23 -19.30
C ASN A 135 20.56 5.68 -18.84
N ALA A 136 19.30 6.16 -18.79
CA ALA A 136 18.98 7.47 -18.27
C ALA A 136 18.84 7.44 -16.73
N TYR A 137 18.22 8.48 -16.15
CA TYR A 137 18.08 8.62 -14.70
C TYR A 137 17.56 7.33 -14.03
N ALA A 138 18.27 6.91 -12.99
CA ALA A 138 17.96 5.71 -12.21
C ALA A 138 17.89 4.39 -13.01
N GLY A 139 18.59 4.28 -14.16
CA GLY A 139 18.60 3.09 -15.00
C GLY A 139 17.34 2.92 -15.86
N LEU A 140 16.54 3.97 -15.97
CA LEU A 140 15.35 3.97 -16.81
C LEU A 140 15.67 4.36 -18.26
N SER A 141 14.78 3.98 -19.16
CA SER A 141 14.77 4.46 -20.55
C SER A 141 14.13 5.86 -20.66
N GLN A 142 14.40 6.53 -21.78
CA GLN A 142 13.72 7.79 -22.07
C GLN A 142 12.19 7.61 -22.17
N THR A 143 11.73 6.48 -22.69
CA THR A 143 10.31 6.12 -22.75
C THR A 143 9.69 6.07 -21.33
N ALA A 144 10.40 5.46 -20.37
CA ALA A 144 9.93 5.43 -18.98
C ALA A 144 9.85 6.82 -18.38
N LEU A 145 10.82 7.69 -18.63
CA LEU A 145 10.80 9.07 -18.14
C LEU A 145 9.65 9.88 -18.77
N HIS A 146 9.36 9.71 -20.06
CA HIS A 146 8.20 10.32 -20.71
C HIS A 146 6.89 9.78 -20.14
N TYR A 147 6.80 8.48 -19.85
CA TYR A 147 5.64 7.87 -19.18
C TYR A 147 5.38 8.49 -17.81
N ILE A 148 6.42 8.60 -16.98
CA ILE A 148 6.34 9.26 -15.66
C ILE A 148 5.93 10.72 -15.81
N GLY A 149 6.52 11.44 -16.77
CA GLY A 149 6.15 12.83 -17.08
C GLY A 149 4.68 12.97 -17.47
N GLY A 150 4.15 12.03 -18.24
CA GLY A 150 2.73 11.96 -18.60
C GLY A 150 1.84 11.79 -17.38
N ILE A 151 2.16 10.86 -16.47
CA ILE A 151 1.42 10.66 -15.22
C ILE A 151 1.41 11.93 -14.37
N LEU A 152 2.56 12.57 -14.19
CA LEU A 152 2.65 13.80 -13.38
C LEU A 152 1.89 14.95 -14.02
N LYS A 153 1.97 15.09 -15.33
CA LYS A 153 1.22 16.12 -16.10
C LYS A 153 -0.29 15.96 -15.92
N HIS A 154 -0.78 14.72 -15.92
CA HIS A 154 -2.20 14.41 -15.84
C HIS A 154 -2.66 13.97 -14.44
N ALA A 155 -1.82 14.13 -13.41
CA ALA A 155 -2.09 13.64 -12.06
C ALA A 155 -3.42 14.12 -11.47
N LYS A 156 -3.82 15.38 -11.75
CA LYS A 156 -5.12 15.91 -11.28
C LYS A 156 -6.31 15.15 -11.87
N ALA A 157 -6.24 14.79 -13.14
CA ALA A 157 -7.28 14.00 -13.81
C ALA A 157 -7.26 12.54 -13.32
N ILE A 158 -6.07 11.95 -13.15
CA ILE A 158 -5.90 10.60 -12.63
C ILE A 158 -6.45 10.50 -11.20
N ASN A 159 -6.24 11.52 -10.37
CA ASN A 159 -6.73 11.54 -8.99
C ASN A 159 -8.26 11.47 -8.90
N ALA A 160 -9.01 11.93 -9.91
CA ALA A 160 -10.47 11.80 -9.92
C ALA A 160 -10.92 10.32 -9.85
N PHE A 161 -10.10 9.40 -10.36
CA PHE A 161 -10.35 7.97 -10.33
C PHE A 161 -9.55 7.24 -9.24
N ALA A 162 -8.29 7.62 -9.05
CA ALA A 162 -7.37 6.97 -8.14
C ALA A 162 -7.55 7.39 -6.68
N ASN A 163 -8.13 8.57 -6.43
CA ASN A 163 -8.44 9.15 -5.12
C ASN A 163 -9.89 9.66 -5.13
N SER A 164 -10.85 8.75 -5.24
CA SER A 164 -12.23 9.01 -5.60
C SER A 164 -13.12 9.50 -4.46
N THR A 165 -12.61 9.60 -3.24
CA THR A 165 -13.39 10.00 -2.07
C THR A 165 -12.81 11.24 -1.39
N THR A 166 -13.63 11.95 -0.61
CA THR A 166 -13.15 13.05 0.24
C THR A 166 -12.15 12.58 1.29
N ASN A 167 -12.27 11.32 1.74
CA ASN A 167 -11.34 10.71 2.68
C ASN A 167 -9.97 10.45 2.04
N SER A 168 -9.90 10.23 0.72
CA SER A 168 -8.63 10.08 -0.02
C SER A 168 -7.71 11.28 0.21
N TYR A 169 -8.25 12.48 0.20
CA TYR A 169 -7.47 13.72 0.38
C TYR A 169 -7.07 13.98 1.84
N LYS A 170 -7.73 13.35 2.81
CA LYS A 170 -7.28 13.34 4.20
C LYS A 170 -6.04 12.48 4.41
N ARG A 171 -5.76 11.53 3.50
CA ARG A 171 -4.52 10.74 3.49
C ARG A 171 -3.35 11.54 2.90
N LEU A 172 -3.58 12.34 1.84
CA LEU A 172 -2.53 13.04 1.09
C LEU A 172 -2.09 14.33 1.78
N ILE A 173 -1.61 14.22 3.01
CA ILE A 173 -1.13 15.31 3.85
C ILE A 173 0.30 15.05 4.34
N PRO A 174 1.10 16.10 4.61
CA PRO A 174 2.47 15.95 5.10
C PRO A 174 2.56 15.22 6.45
N GLY A 175 3.67 14.50 6.68
CA GLY A 175 3.99 13.88 7.97
C GLY A 175 3.43 12.48 8.20
N PHE A 176 2.74 11.88 7.21
CA PHE A 176 2.13 10.55 7.34
C PHE A 176 2.55 9.59 6.20
N GLU A 177 3.74 9.76 5.65
CA GLU A 177 4.33 8.92 4.59
C GLU A 177 3.54 8.88 3.28
N ALA A 178 2.53 9.73 3.13
CA ALA A 178 1.80 9.89 1.88
C ALA A 178 2.53 10.87 0.95
N PRO A 179 2.49 10.67 -0.37
CA PRO A 179 3.09 11.61 -1.31
C PRO A 179 2.25 12.88 -1.40
N VAL A 180 2.90 14.04 -1.21
CA VAL A 180 2.26 15.35 -1.28
C VAL A 180 2.83 16.23 -2.40
N LEU A 181 3.91 15.79 -3.04
CA LEU A 181 4.57 16.51 -4.12
C LEU A 181 4.41 15.75 -5.44
N LEU A 182 3.92 16.42 -6.45
CA LEU A 182 3.88 15.91 -7.83
C LEU A 182 5.30 15.91 -8.43
N ALA A 183 6.10 14.99 -7.98
CA ALA A 183 7.48 14.81 -8.39
C ALA A 183 7.80 13.32 -8.58
N TYR A 184 8.88 13.03 -9.28
CA TYR A 184 9.46 11.70 -9.31
C TYR A 184 10.87 11.73 -8.73
N SER A 185 11.25 10.63 -8.10
CA SER A 185 12.61 10.49 -7.54
C SER A 185 12.98 9.03 -7.36
N ALA A 186 14.27 8.73 -7.55
CA ALA A 186 14.83 7.45 -7.18
C ALA A 186 14.88 7.32 -5.65
N ARG A 187 14.41 6.18 -5.11
CA ARG A 187 14.51 5.80 -3.69
C ARG A 187 13.77 6.71 -2.69
N ASN A 188 13.01 7.69 -3.14
CA ASN A 188 12.34 8.65 -2.27
C ASN A 188 10.85 8.30 -2.10
N ARG A 189 10.44 8.00 -0.88
CA ARG A 189 9.04 7.63 -0.55
C ARG A 189 8.09 8.81 -0.49
N SER A 190 8.60 10.06 -0.43
CA SER A 190 7.78 11.27 -0.42
C SER A 190 7.36 11.73 -1.82
N ALA A 191 7.98 11.19 -2.88
CA ALA A 191 7.61 11.50 -4.26
C ALA A 191 6.35 10.77 -4.68
N SER A 192 5.49 11.42 -5.47
CA SER A 192 4.29 10.79 -6.05
C SER A 192 4.62 9.64 -6.98
N CYS A 193 5.75 9.72 -7.67
CA CYS A 193 6.30 8.63 -8.46
C CYS A 193 7.69 8.26 -7.95
N ARG A 194 7.81 7.09 -7.34
CA ARG A 194 9.09 6.54 -6.90
C ARG A 194 9.65 5.61 -7.97
N ILE A 195 10.97 5.67 -8.18
CA ILE A 195 11.69 4.70 -9.00
C ILE A 195 12.42 3.76 -8.03
N PRO A 196 11.95 2.50 -7.87
CA PRO A 196 12.59 1.55 -6.98
C PRO A 196 13.98 1.14 -7.49
N ILE A 197 14.85 0.73 -6.55
CA ILE A 197 16.09 0.07 -6.93
C ILE A 197 15.75 -1.30 -7.49
N THR A 198 16.40 -1.67 -8.58
CA THR A 198 16.28 -3.00 -9.17
C THR A 198 17.65 -3.63 -9.37
N LEU A 199 17.76 -4.92 -9.07
CA LEU A 199 19.00 -5.69 -9.26
C LEU A 199 19.17 -6.17 -10.70
N SER A 200 18.12 -6.09 -11.51
CA SER A 200 18.15 -6.52 -12.91
C SER A 200 17.43 -5.51 -13.82
N LYS A 201 17.80 -5.50 -15.08
CA LYS A 201 17.13 -4.69 -16.12
C LYS A 201 15.64 -5.03 -16.25
N ASN A 202 15.27 -6.28 -16.02
CA ASN A 202 13.89 -6.73 -16.09
C ASN A 202 13.01 -6.17 -14.97
N GLY A 203 13.61 -5.71 -13.88
CA GLY A 203 12.90 -5.08 -12.77
C GLY A 203 12.61 -3.58 -12.94
N ALA A 204 13.06 -2.96 -14.04
CA ALA A 204 12.90 -1.54 -14.29
C ALA A 204 11.41 -1.15 -14.30
N ARG A 205 10.99 -0.28 -13.37
CA ARG A 205 9.59 0.10 -13.17
C ARG A 205 9.48 1.46 -12.47
N CYS A 206 8.32 2.04 -12.52
CA CYS A 206 7.95 3.14 -11.62
C CYS A 206 6.85 2.68 -10.64
N GLU A 207 6.77 3.33 -9.50
CA GLU A 207 5.77 3.12 -8.47
C GLU A 207 4.98 4.41 -8.29
N ILE A 208 3.69 4.36 -8.59
CA ILE A 208 2.77 5.47 -8.37
C ILE A 208 2.17 5.30 -6.98
N ARG A 209 2.36 6.30 -6.12
CA ARG A 209 2.11 6.20 -4.69
C ARG A 209 0.86 6.93 -4.19
N PHE A 210 0.29 7.86 -4.97
CA PHE A 210 -0.89 8.60 -4.55
C PHE A 210 -2.20 7.81 -4.60
N PRO A 211 -2.40 6.75 -5.40
CA PRO A 211 -3.64 5.99 -5.39
C PRO A 211 -3.92 5.35 -4.03
N ASP A 212 -5.18 5.15 -3.74
CA ASP A 212 -5.67 4.42 -2.58
C ASP A 212 -6.69 3.33 -2.97
N ALA A 213 -6.99 2.47 -2.01
CA ALA A 213 -7.83 1.31 -2.27
C ALA A 213 -9.35 1.60 -2.30
N ALA A 214 -9.78 2.85 -2.10
CA ALA A 214 -11.20 3.23 -2.25
C ALA A 214 -11.60 3.38 -3.72
N GLY A 215 -10.62 3.65 -4.61
CA GLY A 215 -10.85 3.76 -6.05
C GLY A 215 -11.23 2.43 -6.70
N ASN A 216 -11.94 2.52 -7.82
CA ASN A 216 -12.19 1.36 -8.67
C ASN A 216 -10.88 0.96 -9.38
N PRO A 217 -10.36 -0.29 -9.20
CA PRO A 217 -9.06 -0.67 -9.72
C PRO A 217 -8.99 -0.63 -11.26
N TYR A 218 -10.08 -0.96 -11.96
CA TYR A 218 -10.11 -0.92 -13.42
C TYR A 218 -9.93 0.50 -13.96
N LEU A 219 -10.57 1.47 -13.32
CA LEU A 219 -10.45 2.89 -13.71
C LEU A 219 -9.11 3.49 -13.25
N THR A 220 -8.64 3.09 -12.07
CA THR A 220 -7.37 3.57 -11.52
C THR A 220 -6.18 3.10 -12.36
N PHE A 221 -6.16 1.84 -12.77
CA PHE A 221 -5.06 1.25 -13.55
C PHE A 221 -5.10 1.70 -14.99
#